data_96531f9f4776b2134c12b85ab8f4330a
#
_entry.id   96531f9f4776b2134c12b85ab8f4330a
#
_cell.length_a   1.000
_cell.length_b   1.000
_cell.length_c   1.000
_cell.angle_alpha   90.00
_cell.angle_beta   90.00
_cell.angle_gamma   90.00
#
_symmetry.space_group_name_H-M   'P 1'
#
loop_
_entity.id
_entity.type
_entity.pdbx_description
1 polymer ?
#
loop_
_entity_poly.entity_id
_entity_poly.type
_entity_poly.pdbx_seq_one_letter_code
_entity_poly.pdbx_strand_id
1 'polypeptide(L)'
;TIVVGTLHAPIADRFSIDREALQSTLQQTVETHYAAIIDKGLEIKINGVLAKARPVKLLFAPRKPKSTKTPKAIRPFMFRTKTEDGVEVFLAVGFTRPIPDPDDSESEQIQKRYAAVDAGWTIICNDRAVVYCDRTELTGWGEAGVPRYHNQFIAISGIVEFRGDSSKLPTTTTKRDVDASSRLYLQIKNKMRDGMRVFTDYTNKWKNDLDESRKYIEAGEPLSLDEIKVESTHLVFNATTKSVPPGEQYKPELPMPRKLESRQRRISFVRTVEEIRRVAEYLFGEAEASPSTVGEECFDLILKDAPK
;
A
#
# COMPACT_ATOMS: atom_id res chain seq x y z
N THR A 1 -24.59 20.31 14.75
CA THR A 1 -24.20 21.05 13.53
C THR A 1 -23.11 22.06 13.90
N ILE A 2 -22.01 22.08 13.14
CA ILE A 2 -20.93 23.07 13.28
C ILE A 2 -21.09 24.04 12.12
N VAL A 3 -21.23 25.35 12.44
CA VAL A 3 -21.25 26.43 11.45
C VAL A 3 -20.05 27.32 11.71
N VAL A 4 -19.20 27.50 10.70
CA VAL A 4 -18.05 28.40 10.78
C VAL A 4 -18.36 29.61 9.94
N GLY A 5 -18.52 30.75 10.60
CA GLY A 5 -18.81 32.04 9.97
C GLY A 5 -17.73 33.05 10.29
N THR A 6 -17.86 34.26 9.72
CA THR A 6 -16.96 35.38 9.95
C THR A 6 -15.47 35.02 9.75
N LEU A 7 -15.18 34.41 8.61
CA LEU A 7 -13.82 33.98 8.28
C LEU A 7 -12.90 35.19 8.12
N HIS A 8 -11.64 35.05 8.54
CA HIS A 8 -10.60 36.04 8.20
C HIS A 8 -10.46 36.18 6.68
N ALA A 9 -10.26 37.41 6.20
CA ALA A 9 -10.24 37.72 4.76
C ALA A 9 -9.41 36.77 3.91
N PRO A 10 -8.17 36.41 4.23
CA PRO A 10 -7.38 35.46 3.41
C PRO A 10 -8.01 34.06 3.32
N ILE A 11 -8.74 33.66 4.35
CA ILE A 11 -9.45 32.36 4.37
C ILE A 11 -10.73 32.44 3.53
N ALA A 12 -11.49 33.54 3.71
CA ALA A 12 -12.69 33.80 2.94
C ALA A 12 -12.41 33.91 1.45
N ASP A 13 -11.33 34.59 1.07
CA ASP A 13 -10.87 34.73 -0.32
C ASP A 13 -10.52 33.36 -0.91
N ARG A 14 -9.80 32.53 -0.18
CA ARG A 14 -9.47 31.17 -0.61
C ARG A 14 -10.73 30.31 -0.84
N PHE A 15 -11.73 30.43 0.02
CA PHE A 15 -13.01 29.73 -0.14
C PHE A 15 -13.83 30.26 -1.31
N SER A 16 -13.71 31.56 -1.66
CA SER A 16 -14.43 32.14 -2.79
C SER A 16 -13.77 31.85 -4.13
N ILE A 17 -12.42 31.73 -4.18
CA ILE A 17 -11.65 31.47 -5.39
C ILE A 17 -11.81 30.02 -5.85
N ASP A 18 -11.78 29.04 -4.92
CA ASP A 18 -11.78 27.62 -5.25
C ASP A 18 -12.63 26.82 -4.25
N ARG A 19 -13.92 27.13 -4.24
CA ARG A 19 -14.88 26.50 -3.32
C ARG A 19 -14.98 24.98 -3.51
N GLU A 20 -14.96 24.52 -4.76
CA GLU A 20 -15.13 23.10 -5.07
C GLU A 20 -13.93 22.28 -4.66
N ALA A 21 -12.70 22.75 -4.92
CA ALA A 21 -11.49 22.06 -4.51
C ALA A 21 -11.35 22.02 -2.98
N LEU A 22 -11.71 23.11 -2.28
CA LEU A 22 -11.71 23.12 -0.82
C LEU A 22 -12.75 22.16 -0.22
N GLN A 23 -13.95 22.12 -0.79
CA GLN A 23 -14.97 21.15 -0.37
C GLN A 23 -14.51 19.73 -0.63
N SER A 24 -13.96 19.44 -1.80
CA SER A 24 -13.43 18.12 -2.16
C SER A 24 -12.29 17.71 -1.22
N THR A 25 -11.35 18.62 -0.93
CA THR A 25 -10.24 18.36 0.00
C THR A 25 -10.74 18.08 1.42
N LEU A 26 -11.70 18.85 1.90
CA LEU A 26 -12.30 18.63 3.22
C LEU A 26 -13.07 17.31 3.27
N GLN A 27 -13.83 17.02 2.22
CA GLN A 27 -14.56 15.76 2.07
C GLN A 27 -13.59 14.56 2.14
N GLN A 28 -12.53 14.59 1.33
CA GLN A 28 -11.51 13.55 1.33
C GLN A 28 -10.81 13.42 2.69
N THR A 29 -10.47 14.54 3.32
CA THR A 29 -9.83 14.53 4.65
C THR A 29 -10.74 13.87 5.69
N VAL A 30 -12.02 14.19 5.69
CA VAL A 30 -12.98 13.58 6.61
C VAL A 30 -13.15 12.09 6.31
N GLU A 31 -13.32 11.73 5.06
CA GLU A 31 -13.51 10.34 4.61
C GLU A 31 -12.34 9.42 4.95
N THR A 32 -11.12 9.96 4.98
CA THR A 32 -9.90 9.20 5.29
C THR A 32 -9.57 9.21 6.78
N HIS A 33 -9.56 10.38 7.42
CA HIS A 33 -9.13 10.50 8.83
C HIS A 33 -10.17 10.00 9.83
N TYR A 34 -11.45 10.00 9.44
CA TYR A 34 -12.55 9.52 10.27
C TYR A 34 -13.18 8.21 9.72
N ALA A 35 -12.51 7.54 8.80
CA ALA A 35 -13.03 6.32 8.16
C ALA A 35 -13.55 5.31 9.17
N ALA A 36 -12.77 4.97 10.19
CA ALA A 36 -13.17 3.98 11.20
C ALA A 36 -14.39 4.42 12.03
N ILE A 37 -14.56 5.72 12.28
CA ILE A 37 -15.70 6.25 13.02
C ILE A 37 -16.96 6.25 12.13
N ILE A 38 -16.81 6.59 10.86
CA ILE A 38 -17.90 6.56 9.87
C ILE A 38 -18.37 5.12 9.65
N ASP A 39 -17.47 4.15 9.54
CA ASP A 39 -17.80 2.73 9.41
C ASP A 39 -18.57 2.20 10.64
N LYS A 40 -18.36 2.81 11.82
CA LYS A 40 -19.09 2.50 13.05
C LYS A 40 -20.46 3.20 13.15
N GLY A 41 -20.87 3.91 12.11
CA GLY A 41 -22.20 4.49 11.98
C GLY A 41 -22.31 5.99 12.27
N LEU A 42 -21.19 6.72 12.46
CA LEU A 42 -21.25 8.18 12.55
C LEU A 42 -21.49 8.79 11.16
N GLU A 43 -22.60 9.49 11.00
CA GLU A 43 -22.87 10.26 9.78
C GLU A 43 -22.24 11.65 9.86
N ILE A 44 -21.36 11.96 8.90
CA ILE A 44 -20.77 13.30 8.74
C ILE A 44 -21.22 13.86 7.39
N LYS A 45 -21.82 15.05 7.40
CA LYS A 45 -22.21 15.77 6.18
C LYS A 45 -21.43 17.07 6.06
N ILE A 46 -20.86 17.31 4.90
CA ILE A 46 -20.10 18.53 4.57
C ILE A 46 -20.90 19.27 3.51
N ASN A 47 -21.45 20.44 3.87
CA ASN A 47 -22.34 21.21 2.99
C ASN A 47 -23.48 20.33 2.39
N GLY A 48 -24.05 19.45 3.20
CA GLY A 48 -25.14 18.55 2.79
C GLY A 48 -24.69 17.24 2.11
N VAL A 49 -23.43 17.11 1.73
CA VAL A 49 -22.89 15.89 1.10
C VAL A 49 -22.42 14.92 2.18
N LEU A 50 -22.93 13.69 2.15
CA LEU A 50 -22.55 12.64 3.09
C LEU A 50 -21.12 12.15 2.81
N ALA A 51 -20.27 12.18 3.85
CA ALA A 51 -18.95 11.58 3.79
C ALA A 51 -19.03 10.06 3.87
N LYS A 52 -18.30 9.37 3.00
CA LYS A 52 -18.22 7.91 2.97
C LYS A 52 -16.86 7.47 3.50
N ALA A 53 -16.85 6.43 4.35
CA ALA A 53 -15.62 5.89 4.87
C ALA A 53 -14.68 5.44 3.74
N ARG A 54 -13.42 5.85 3.82
CA ARG A 54 -12.34 5.45 2.89
C ARG A 54 -11.14 4.93 3.69
N PRO A 55 -11.28 3.76 4.34
CA PRO A 55 -10.17 3.17 5.07
C PRO A 55 -9.10 2.66 4.11
N VAL A 56 -7.84 2.74 4.51
CA VAL A 56 -6.76 2.01 3.82
C VAL A 56 -7.03 0.52 3.95
N LYS A 57 -6.95 -0.22 2.83
CA LYS A 57 -7.15 -1.65 2.77
C LYS A 57 -5.88 -2.35 2.32
N LEU A 58 -5.57 -3.49 2.92
CA LEU A 58 -4.45 -4.34 2.52
C LEU A 58 -4.97 -5.63 1.90
N LEU A 59 -4.24 -6.13 0.92
CA LEU A 59 -4.56 -7.42 0.31
C LEU A 59 -4.24 -8.55 1.29
N PHE A 60 -5.23 -9.40 1.52
CA PHE A 60 -5.17 -10.52 2.44
C PHE A 60 -5.58 -11.82 1.73
N ALA A 61 -4.84 -12.89 1.96
CA ALA A 61 -5.14 -14.19 1.37
C ALA A 61 -6.48 -14.73 1.91
N PRO A 62 -7.46 -15.05 1.05
CA PRO A 62 -8.73 -15.58 1.50
C PRO A 62 -8.57 -16.91 2.24
N ARG A 63 -9.46 -17.19 3.19
CA ARG A 63 -9.48 -18.45 3.95
C ARG A 63 -9.63 -19.67 3.06
N LYS A 64 -10.48 -19.55 2.04
CA LYS A 64 -10.71 -20.59 1.05
C LYS A 64 -10.29 -20.06 -0.33
N PRO A 65 -9.22 -20.60 -0.93
CA PRO A 65 -8.86 -20.22 -2.28
C PRO A 65 -10.02 -20.54 -3.24
N LYS A 66 -10.27 -19.64 -4.19
CA LYS A 66 -11.36 -19.80 -5.19
C LYS A 66 -11.18 -21.05 -6.05
N SER A 67 -9.97 -21.58 -6.15
CA SER A 67 -9.61 -22.80 -6.88
C SER A 67 -8.31 -23.39 -6.33
N THR A 68 -8.14 -24.70 -6.47
CA THR A 68 -6.86 -25.39 -6.18
C THR A 68 -5.71 -24.94 -7.10
N LYS A 69 -6.03 -24.31 -8.24
CA LYS A 69 -5.05 -23.75 -9.19
C LYS A 69 -4.71 -22.27 -8.87
N THR A 70 -5.41 -21.64 -7.93
CA THR A 70 -5.12 -20.25 -7.56
C THR A 70 -3.80 -20.18 -6.79
N PRO A 71 -2.86 -19.32 -7.16
CA PRO A 71 -1.62 -19.13 -6.41
C PRO A 71 -1.92 -18.77 -4.93
N LYS A 72 -1.04 -19.20 -4.02
CA LYS A 72 -1.14 -18.85 -2.60
C LYS A 72 -1.00 -17.32 -2.47
N ALA A 73 -2.07 -16.65 -2.12
CA ALA A 73 -2.05 -15.19 -1.97
C ALA A 73 -1.14 -14.73 -0.83
N ILE A 74 -0.61 -13.51 -0.99
CA ILE A 74 0.26 -12.87 0.00
C ILE A 74 -0.59 -12.34 1.16
N ARG A 75 -0.08 -12.49 2.39
CA ARG A 75 -0.67 -11.90 3.61
C ARG A 75 0.19 -10.75 4.11
N PRO A 76 -0.39 -9.79 4.84
CA PRO A 76 0.36 -8.74 5.52
C PRO A 76 1.30 -9.31 6.60
N PHE A 77 2.40 -8.59 6.86
CA PHE A 77 3.10 -8.71 8.13
C PHE A 77 2.24 -8.07 9.21
N MET A 78 2.14 -8.69 10.38
CA MET A 78 1.33 -8.19 11.48
C MET A 78 2.09 -8.27 12.79
N PHE A 79 1.86 -7.29 13.67
CA PHE A 79 2.37 -7.29 15.03
C PHE A 79 1.28 -6.77 15.96
N ARG A 80 1.19 -7.36 17.16
CA ARG A 80 0.26 -6.91 18.19
C ARG A 80 0.93 -6.95 19.55
N THR A 81 0.58 -5.99 20.39
CA THR A 81 1.04 -5.93 21.78
C THR A 81 0.04 -5.17 22.64
N LYS A 82 0.12 -5.37 23.93
CA LYS A 82 -0.54 -4.57 24.96
C LYS A 82 0.53 -4.09 25.93
N THR A 83 0.61 -2.78 26.12
CA THR A 83 1.56 -2.16 27.02
C THR A 83 1.13 -2.33 28.48
N GLU A 84 2.04 -2.12 29.44
CA GLU A 84 1.74 -2.11 30.85
C GLU A 84 0.71 -1.02 31.22
N ASP A 85 0.74 0.11 30.51
CA ASP A 85 -0.23 1.21 30.65
C ASP A 85 -1.60 0.91 30.02
N GLY A 86 -1.80 -0.30 29.50
CA GLY A 86 -3.07 -0.75 28.92
C GLY A 86 -3.32 -0.33 27.47
N VAL A 87 -2.36 0.31 26.79
CA VAL A 87 -2.51 0.65 25.36
C VAL A 87 -2.35 -0.62 24.53
N GLU A 88 -3.37 -0.91 23.74
CA GLU A 88 -3.36 -1.98 22.73
C GLU A 88 -2.85 -1.44 21.40
N VAL A 89 -1.91 -2.16 20.79
CA VAL A 89 -1.34 -1.81 19.50
C VAL A 89 -1.53 -2.95 18.53
N PHE A 90 -2.06 -2.66 17.37
CA PHE A 90 -2.11 -3.58 16.24
C PHE A 90 -1.50 -2.92 15.01
N LEU A 91 -0.61 -3.63 14.35
CA LEU A 91 0.10 -3.18 13.16
C LEU A 91 -0.06 -4.20 12.05
N ALA A 92 -0.36 -3.73 10.85
CA ALA A 92 -0.35 -4.53 9.63
C ALA A 92 0.34 -3.75 8.50
N VAL A 93 1.19 -4.41 7.71
CA VAL A 93 1.80 -3.83 6.51
C VAL A 93 1.83 -4.87 5.40
N GLY A 94 1.51 -4.44 4.18
CA GLY A 94 1.38 -5.33 3.03
C GLY A 94 1.15 -4.58 1.73
N PHE A 95 0.67 -5.28 0.73
CA PHE A 95 0.29 -4.69 -0.53
C PHE A 95 -1.17 -4.20 -0.50
N THR A 96 -1.44 -3.08 -1.17
CA THR A 96 -2.79 -2.57 -1.43
C THR A 96 -3.27 -2.95 -2.83
N ARG A 97 -2.33 -3.26 -3.72
CA ARG A 97 -2.53 -3.55 -5.15
C ARG A 97 -1.32 -4.30 -5.71
N PRO A 98 -1.40 -4.85 -6.93
CA PRO A 98 -0.23 -5.37 -7.64
C PRO A 98 0.85 -4.31 -7.83
N ILE A 99 2.10 -4.75 -7.91
CA ILE A 99 3.24 -3.88 -8.21
C ILE A 99 3.09 -3.40 -9.65
N PRO A 100 3.09 -2.08 -9.93
CA PRO A 100 3.00 -1.55 -11.28
C PRO A 100 4.22 -1.95 -12.11
N ASP A 101 3.99 -2.32 -13.37
CA ASP A 101 5.07 -2.53 -14.33
C ASP A 101 5.42 -1.17 -14.99
N PRO A 102 6.68 -0.76 -14.96
CA PRO A 102 7.11 0.47 -15.65
C PRO A 102 6.88 0.43 -17.17
N ASP A 103 6.89 -0.77 -17.75
CA ASP A 103 6.75 -0.97 -19.20
C ASP A 103 5.27 -1.10 -19.64
N ASP A 104 4.32 -1.13 -18.71
CA ASP A 104 2.90 -1.21 -19.02
C ASP A 104 2.36 0.15 -19.43
N SER A 105 1.88 0.28 -20.68
CA SER A 105 1.32 1.54 -21.20
C SER A 105 0.05 2.01 -20.44
N GLU A 106 -0.65 1.07 -19.79
CA GLU A 106 -1.69 1.39 -18.83
C GLU A 106 -1.10 1.90 -17.50
N SER A 107 0.18 1.62 -17.20
CA SER A 107 0.79 1.97 -15.92
C SER A 107 0.85 3.47 -15.68
N GLU A 108 1.02 4.30 -16.71
CA GLU A 108 0.96 5.76 -16.57
C GLU A 108 -0.44 6.26 -16.20
N GLN A 109 -1.48 5.68 -16.79
CA GLN A 109 -2.87 6.02 -16.44
C GLN A 109 -3.25 5.44 -15.07
N ILE A 110 -2.78 4.23 -14.76
CA ILE A 110 -2.94 3.59 -13.47
C ILE A 110 -2.14 4.33 -12.40
N GLN A 111 -0.90 4.74 -12.67
CA GLN A 111 -0.10 5.59 -11.78
C GLN A 111 -0.75 6.94 -11.53
N LYS A 112 -1.37 7.57 -12.54
CA LYS A 112 -2.11 8.84 -12.38
C LYS A 112 -3.44 8.65 -11.64
N ARG A 113 -4.17 7.56 -11.88
CA ARG A 113 -5.45 7.26 -11.19
C ARG A 113 -5.26 6.83 -9.74
N TYR A 114 -4.17 6.14 -9.43
CA TYR A 114 -3.85 5.65 -8.09
C TYR A 114 -2.66 6.40 -7.49
N ALA A 115 -2.35 7.59 -8.02
CA ALA A 115 -1.22 8.39 -7.60
C ALA A 115 -1.09 8.37 -6.07
N ALA A 116 -0.27 7.48 -5.58
CA ALA A 116 0.28 7.44 -4.22
C ALA A 116 -0.71 7.66 -3.04
N VAL A 117 -2.02 7.69 -3.28
CA VAL A 117 -3.01 8.06 -2.27
C VAL A 117 -3.01 7.07 -1.11
N ASP A 118 -2.75 5.80 -1.38
CA ASP A 118 -2.81 4.74 -0.37
C ASP A 118 -1.43 4.14 -0.02
N ALA A 119 -0.33 4.66 -0.56
CA ALA A 119 1.02 4.20 -0.23
C ALA A 119 1.54 4.87 1.04
N GLY A 120 2.30 4.13 1.85
CA GLY A 120 2.90 4.67 3.07
C GLY A 120 2.16 4.23 4.33
N TRP A 121 2.38 4.93 5.44
CA TRP A 121 1.84 4.54 6.74
C TRP A 121 0.67 5.41 7.17
N THR A 122 -0.38 4.74 7.64
CA THR A 122 -1.50 5.39 8.35
C THR A 122 -1.42 5.04 9.82
N ILE A 123 -1.42 6.07 10.67
CA ILE A 123 -1.40 5.94 12.13
C ILE A 123 -2.76 6.31 12.67
N ILE A 124 -3.39 5.39 13.39
CA ILE A 124 -4.72 5.53 13.96
C ILE A 124 -4.61 5.54 15.48
N CYS A 125 -5.24 6.53 16.11
CA CYS A 125 -5.34 6.65 17.56
C CYS A 125 -6.82 6.74 17.95
N ASN A 126 -7.35 5.71 18.63
CA ASN A 126 -8.76 5.62 19.01
C ASN A 126 -9.70 5.96 17.83
N ASP A 127 -9.62 5.18 16.76
CA ASP A 127 -10.47 5.27 15.56
C ASP A 127 -10.24 6.51 14.66
N ARG A 128 -9.34 7.43 15.03
CA ARG A 128 -8.99 8.58 14.22
C ARG A 128 -7.61 8.40 13.60
N ALA A 129 -7.50 8.52 12.28
CA ALA A 129 -6.20 8.61 11.64
C ALA A 129 -5.58 9.97 11.93
N VAL A 130 -4.45 9.99 12.65
CA VAL A 130 -3.67 11.19 12.98
C VAL A 130 -2.58 11.45 11.95
N VAL A 131 -2.12 10.38 11.27
CA VAL A 131 -1.22 10.42 10.11
C VAL A 131 -1.84 9.56 9.02
N TYR A 132 -1.87 10.04 7.78
CA TYR A 132 -2.45 9.32 6.65
C TYR A 132 -1.45 9.19 5.51
N CYS A 133 -1.15 7.92 5.15
CA CYS A 133 -0.30 7.55 4.01
C CYS A 133 1.06 8.29 3.98
N ASP A 134 1.71 8.43 5.15
CA ASP A 134 3.02 9.07 5.26
C ASP A 134 4.13 8.19 4.69
N ARG A 135 5.06 8.83 3.96
CA ARG A 135 6.17 8.21 3.26
C ARG A 135 7.53 8.81 3.62
N THR A 136 7.57 9.44 4.77
CA THR A 136 8.75 10.15 5.26
C THR A 136 9.49 9.35 6.34
N GLU A 137 10.58 9.92 6.81
CA GLU A 137 11.34 9.40 7.94
C GLU A 137 10.51 9.34 9.23
N LEU A 138 9.42 10.13 9.34
CA LEU A 138 8.48 10.04 10.45
C LEU A 138 8.03 8.59 10.65
N THR A 139 7.68 7.88 9.59
CA THR A 139 7.19 6.52 9.62
C THR A 139 8.23 5.44 9.28
N GLY A 140 9.50 5.85 9.17
CA GLY A 140 10.65 4.95 9.04
C GLY A 140 11.14 4.69 7.62
N TRP A 141 10.62 5.39 6.61
CA TRP A 141 11.20 5.37 5.27
C TRP A 141 12.59 6.05 5.28
N GLY A 142 13.57 5.45 4.60
CA GLY A 142 14.94 5.95 4.57
C GLY A 142 15.78 5.63 5.81
N GLU A 143 15.25 4.86 6.77
CA GLU A 143 15.93 4.55 8.04
C GLU A 143 16.15 3.04 8.24
N ALA A 144 17.23 2.70 8.94
CA ALA A 144 17.51 1.36 9.45
C ALA A 144 17.33 0.23 8.41
N GLY A 145 17.83 0.43 7.19
CA GLY A 145 17.77 -0.55 6.11
C GLY A 145 16.44 -0.57 5.34
N VAL A 146 15.49 0.29 5.68
CA VAL A 146 14.33 0.58 4.83
C VAL A 146 14.76 1.62 3.79
N PRO A 147 14.52 1.40 2.49
CA PRO A 147 14.87 2.38 1.47
C PRO A 147 14.05 3.67 1.64
N ARG A 148 14.55 4.78 1.10
CA ARG A 148 13.71 5.96 0.90
C ARG A 148 12.56 5.61 -0.03
N TYR A 149 11.39 6.23 0.20
CA TYR A 149 10.24 6.00 -0.64
C TYR A 149 10.57 6.30 -2.12
N HIS A 150 10.19 5.37 -2.97
CA HIS A 150 10.28 5.48 -4.43
C HIS A 150 9.03 4.87 -5.05
N ASN A 151 8.67 5.28 -6.27
CA ASN A 151 7.44 4.82 -6.94
C ASN A 151 7.34 3.29 -7.10
N GLN A 152 8.46 2.57 -7.15
CA GLN A 152 8.44 1.10 -7.14
C GLN A 152 7.77 0.50 -5.89
N PHE A 153 7.67 1.26 -4.79
CA PHE A 153 7.02 0.84 -3.54
C PHE A 153 5.59 1.36 -3.39
N ILE A 154 5.01 1.92 -4.46
CA ILE A 154 3.67 2.52 -4.45
C ILE A 154 2.54 1.54 -4.05
N ALA A 155 2.79 0.25 -4.16
CA ALA A 155 1.85 -0.79 -3.76
C ALA A 155 1.90 -1.12 -2.26
N ILE A 156 2.91 -0.61 -1.52
CA ILE A 156 3.12 -0.94 -0.10
C ILE A 156 2.43 0.08 0.77
N SER A 157 1.58 -0.41 1.68
CA SER A 157 0.98 0.41 2.74
C SER A 157 1.05 -0.31 4.08
N GLY A 158 1.07 0.49 5.14
CA GLY A 158 1.00 0.01 6.50
C GLY A 158 -0.03 0.78 7.31
N ILE A 159 -0.63 0.10 8.26
CA ILE A 159 -1.58 0.67 9.20
C ILE A 159 -1.12 0.29 10.59
N VAL A 160 -1.06 1.25 11.48
CA VAL A 160 -0.84 1.00 12.91
C VAL A 160 -1.93 1.68 13.72
N GLU A 161 -2.56 0.93 14.60
CA GLU A 161 -3.58 1.44 15.51
C GLU A 161 -3.08 1.37 16.95
N PHE A 162 -3.28 2.47 17.65
CA PHE A 162 -3.11 2.59 19.10
C PHE A 162 -4.49 2.81 19.72
N ARG A 163 -4.86 1.95 20.67
CA ARG A 163 -6.16 1.99 21.34
C ARG A 163 -5.98 1.98 22.84
N GLY A 164 -6.58 2.93 23.51
CA GLY A 164 -6.47 3.04 24.98
C GLY A 164 -6.85 4.43 25.51
N ASP A 165 -6.42 4.72 26.74
CA ASP A 165 -6.60 6.04 27.32
C ASP A 165 -5.91 7.11 26.46
N SER A 166 -6.66 8.16 26.10
CA SER A 166 -6.19 9.24 25.25
C SER A 166 -4.92 9.94 25.76
N SER A 167 -4.69 9.95 27.07
CA SER A 167 -3.49 10.53 27.68
C SER A 167 -2.23 9.70 27.51
N LYS A 168 -2.39 8.41 27.13
CA LYS A 168 -1.30 7.43 26.93
C LYS A 168 -0.97 7.20 25.47
N LEU A 169 -1.79 7.72 24.56
CA LEU A 169 -1.57 7.55 23.13
C LEU A 169 -0.46 8.48 22.62
N PRO A 170 0.31 8.05 21.61
CA PRO A 170 1.41 8.83 21.06
C PRO A 170 0.89 9.93 20.10
N THR A 171 0.08 10.84 20.59
CA THR A 171 -0.49 11.95 19.80
C THR A 171 -0.02 13.30 20.33
N THR A 172 0.14 14.26 19.43
CA THR A 172 0.32 15.66 19.83
C THR A 172 -0.89 16.19 20.59
N THR A 173 -0.72 17.26 21.37
CA THR A 173 -1.81 17.89 22.13
C THR A 173 -2.99 18.31 21.25
N THR A 174 -2.72 18.71 20.02
CA THR A 174 -3.75 19.06 19.03
C THR A 174 -4.42 17.84 18.38
N LYS A 175 -3.91 16.62 18.65
CA LYS A 175 -4.37 15.36 18.02
C LYS A 175 -4.36 15.42 16.48
N ARG A 176 -3.45 16.21 15.90
CA ARG A 176 -3.33 16.37 14.44
C ARG A 176 -2.18 15.60 13.86
N ASP A 177 -1.33 15.05 14.73
CA ASP A 177 -0.12 14.31 14.35
C ASP A 177 0.28 13.34 15.46
N VAL A 178 1.24 12.45 15.14
CA VAL A 178 1.87 11.57 16.12
C VAL A 178 2.98 12.35 16.86
N ASP A 179 3.12 12.09 18.15
CA ASP A 179 4.29 12.54 18.91
C ASP A 179 5.49 11.64 18.58
N ALA A 180 6.34 12.11 17.67
CA ALA A 180 7.52 11.39 17.22
C ALA A 180 8.55 11.14 18.33
N SER A 181 8.49 11.86 19.45
CA SER A 181 9.36 11.67 20.63
C SER A 181 8.81 10.65 21.63
N SER A 182 7.55 10.26 21.50
CA SER A 182 6.90 9.29 22.36
C SER A 182 7.67 7.96 22.38
N ARG A 183 8.01 7.49 23.58
CA ARG A 183 8.70 6.19 23.75
C ARG A 183 7.91 5.05 23.11
N LEU A 184 6.60 5.04 23.29
CA LEU A 184 5.72 4.04 22.68
C LEU A 184 5.82 4.07 21.16
N TYR A 185 5.73 5.28 20.57
CA TYR A 185 5.82 5.43 19.12
C TYR A 185 7.17 4.94 18.58
N LEU A 186 8.27 5.34 19.19
CA LEU A 186 9.62 4.93 18.78
C LEU A 186 9.81 3.41 18.84
N GLN A 187 9.26 2.74 19.83
CA GLN A 187 9.29 1.29 19.94
C GLN A 187 8.49 0.62 18.82
N ILE A 188 7.28 1.13 18.52
CA ILE A 188 6.42 0.59 17.45
C ILE A 188 6.99 0.92 16.07
N LYS A 189 7.62 2.08 15.88
CA LYS A 189 8.32 2.45 14.64
C LYS A 189 9.37 1.39 14.23
N ASN A 190 10.04 0.75 15.18
CA ASN A 190 10.94 -0.36 14.87
C ASN A 190 10.19 -1.53 14.22
N LYS A 191 8.99 -1.86 14.69
CA LYS A 191 8.15 -2.91 14.11
C LYS A 191 7.57 -2.51 12.75
N MET A 192 7.25 -1.23 12.57
CA MET A 192 6.86 -0.70 11.26
C MET A 192 7.98 -0.93 10.23
N ARG A 193 9.23 -0.61 10.60
CA ARG A 193 10.41 -0.85 9.74
C ARG A 193 10.66 -2.34 9.48
N ASP A 194 10.50 -3.21 10.48
CA ASP A 194 10.63 -4.66 10.31
C ASP A 194 9.67 -5.18 9.25
N GLY A 195 8.41 -4.76 9.31
CA GLY A 195 7.40 -5.15 8.34
C GLY A 195 7.65 -4.56 6.96
N MET A 196 8.03 -3.27 6.86
CA MET A 196 8.35 -2.64 5.56
C MET A 196 9.48 -3.36 4.83
N ARG A 197 10.56 -3.75 5.55
CA ARG A 197 11.68 -4.50 4.92
C ARG A 197 11.22 -5.77 4.23
N VAL A 198 10.25 -6.48 4.79
CA VAL A 198 9.70 -7.70 4.18
C VAL A 198 9.16 -7.41 2.77
N PHE A 199 8.41 -6.32 2.60
CA PHE A 199 7.76 -5.99 1.33
C PHE A 199 8.65 -5.22 0.37
N THR A 200 9.55 -4.36 0.87
CA THR A 200 10.53 -3.68 0.02
C THR A 200 11.55 -4.68 -0.54
N ASP A 201 11.98 -5.66 0.26
CA ASP A 201 12.85 -6.74 -0.21
C ASP A 201 12.14 -7.64 -1.22
N TYR A 202 10.86 -7.96 -1.00
CA TYR A 202 10.05 -8.70 -1.95
C TYR A 202 9.98 -7.96 -3.29
N THR A 203 9.61 -6.67 -3.28
CA THR A 203 9.52 -5.85 -4.49
C THR A 203 10.84 -5.82 -5.24
N ASN A 204 11.96 -5.64 -4.53
CA ASN A 204 13.29 -5.65 -5.13
C ASN A 204 13.66 -6.98 -5.78
N LYS A 205 13.23 -8.11 -5.21
CA LYS A 205 13.50 -9.44 -5.76
C LYS A 205 12.69 -9.74 -7.02
N TRP A 206 11.46 -9.22 -7.08
CA TRP A 206 10.54 -9.44 -8.18
C TRP A 206 10.60 -8.40 -9.30
N LYS A 207 11.46 -7.37 -9.19
CA LYS A 207 11.54 -6.26 -10.16
C LYS A 207 11.75 -6.69 -11.62
N ASN A 208 12.29 -7.88 -11.86
CA ASN A 208 12.55 -8.41 -13.20
C ASN A 208 11.53 -9.50 -13.63
N ASP A 209 10.50 -9.75 -12.80
CA ASP A 209 9.50 -10.80 -13.02
C ASP A 209 8.17 -10.40 -12.37
N LEU A 210 7.68 -9.23 -12.77
CA LEU A 210 6.50 -8.61 -12.15
C LEU A 210 5.22 -9.37 -12.45
N ASP A 211 5.10 -9.97 -13.64
CA ASP A 211 3.90 -10.70 -14.06
C ASP A 211 3.62 -11.91 -13.18
N GLU A 212 4.67 -12.66 -12.80
CA GLU A 212 4.50 -13.78 -11.88
C GLU A 212 4.16 -13.30 -10.47
N SER A 213 4.80 -12.20 -10.01
CA SER A 213 4.50 -11.55 -8.74
C SER A 213 3.03 -11.10 -8.65
N ARG A 214 2.49 -10.52 -9.73
CA ARG A 214 1.08 -10.06 -9.80
C ARG A 214 0.11 -11.18 -9.46
N LYS A 215 0.30 -12.40 -9.97
CA LYS A 215 -0.59 -13.54 -9.71
C LYS A 215 -0.75 -13.86 -8.23
N TYR A 216 0.33 -13.70 -7.44
CA TYR A 216 0.27 -13.93 -5.99
C TYR A 216 -0.42 -12.76 -5.26
N ILE A 217 -0.24 -11.53 -5.72
CA ILE A 217 -0.80 -10.33 -5.10
C ILE A 217 -2.29 -10.21 -5.43
N GLU A 218 -2.68 -10.39 -6.70
CA GLU A 218 -4.08 -10.31 -7.16
C GLU A 218 -4.98 -11.41 -6.58
N ALA A 219 -4.39 -12.51 -6.11
CA ALA A 219 -5.15 -13.55 -5.43
C ALA A 219 -5.64 -13.11 -4.03
N GLY A 220 -5.19 -11.95 -3.51
CA GLY A 220 -5.62 -11.37 -2.25
C GLY A 220 -6.92 -10.57 -2.37
N GLU A 221 -7.65 -10.46 -1.28
CA GLU A 221 -8.86 -9.64 -1.16
C GLU A 221 -8.54 -8.40 -0.31
N PRO A 222 -9.01 -7.19 -0.70
CA PRO A 222 -8.72 -5.96 0.04
C PRO A 222 -9.53 -5.90 1.33
N LEU A 223 -8.88 -6.01 2.48
CA LEU A 223 -9.49 -5.95 3.81
C LEU A 223 -9.06 -4.69 4.57
N SER A 224 -9.99 -4.11 5.30
CA SER A 224 -9.76 -3.05 6.29
C SER A 224 -9.01 -3.61 7.51
N LEU A 225 -8.49 -2.73 8.38
CA LEU A 225 -7.75 -3.15 9.56
C LEU A 225 -8.59 -4.03 10.50
N ASP A 226 -9.87 -3.71 10.70
CA ASP A 226 -10.74 -4.47 11.59
C ASP A 226 -11.07 -5.85 10.99
N GLU A 227 -11.28 -5.93 9.68
CA GLU A 227 -11.43 -7.21 8.97
C GLU A 227 -10.14 -8.06 9.07
N ILE A 228 -8.96 -7.44 8.93
CA ILE A 228 -7.67 -8.13 9.10
C ILE A 228 -7.52 -8.68 10.53
N LYS A 229 -7.90 -7.93 11.56
CA LYS A 229 -7.89 -8.42 12.94
C LYS A 229 -8.73 -9.67 13.10
N VAL A 230 -9.94 -9.67 12.56
CA VAL A 230 -10.85 -10.83 12.59
C VAL A 230 -10.28 -12.01 11.82
N GLU A 231 -9.84 -11.78 10.58
CA GLU A 231 -9.27 -12.84 9.74
C GLU A 231 -7.93 -13.38 10.27
N SER A 232 -7.18 -12.60 11.04
CA SER A 232 -5.91 -13.04 11.63
C SER A 232 -6.06 -13.90 12.89
N THR A 233 -7.24 -14.04 13.46
CA THR A 233 -7.46 -14.81 14.70
C THR A 233 -7.08 -16.28 14.59
N HIS A 234 -7.13 -16.86 13.40
CA HIS A 234 -6.76 -18.24 13.14
C HIS A 234 -5.29 -18.42 12.72
N LEU A 235 -4.52 -17.34 12.64
CA LEU A 235 -3.09 -17.41 12.30
C LEU A 235 -2.24 -17.60 13.56
N VAL A 236 -1.12 -18.30 13.38
CA VAL A 236 -0.15 -18.49 14.45
C VAL A 236 0.78 -17.29 14.52
N PHE A 237 0.70 -16.56 15.63
CA PHE A 237 1.61 -15.48 15.96
C PHE A 237 2.75 -16.00 16.83
N ASN A 238 3.97 -15.58 16.52
CA ASN A 238 5.15 -15.93 17.30
C ASN A 238 5.47 -14.83 18.32
N ALA A 239 5.74 -15.23 19.57
CA ALA A 239 6.14 -14.30 20.61
C ALA A 239 7.49 -13.65 20.30
N THR A 240 7.59 -12.34 20.52
CA THR A 240 8.81 -11.54 20.32
C THR A 240 9.34 -11.02 21.65
N THR A 241 9.68 -11.93 22.57
CA THR A 241 10.08 -11.61 23.95
C THR A 241 11.38 -10.82 24.06
N LYS A 242 12.31 -10.99 23.11
CA LYS A 242 13.61 -10.29 23.08
C LYS A 242 13.53 -8.89 22.42
N SER A 243 12.39 -8.49 21.89
CA SER A 243 12.22 -7.18 21.25
C SER A 243 11.52 -6.19 22.19
N VAL A 244 11.73 -4.91 21.98
CA VAL A 244 11.05 -3.84 22.70
C VAL A 244 10.16 -3.10 21.70
N PRO A 245 8.83 -3.06 21.92
CA PRO A 245 8.10 -3.75 22.99
C PRO A 245 8.01 -5.27 22.73
N PRO A 246 7.85 -6.09 23.77
CA PRO A 246 7.48 -7.48 23.62
C PRO A 246 6.08 -7.57 23.02
N GLY A 247 5.77 -8.64 22.32
CA GLY A 247 4.47 -8.80 21.66
C GLY A 247 4.42 -10.07 20.84
N GLU A 248 3.48 -10.11 19.94
CA GLU A 248 3.26 -11.24 19.04
C GLU A 248 3.31 -10.80 17.59
N GLN A 249 4.00 -11.56 16.77
CA GLN A 249 4.28 -11.22 15.36
C GLN A 249 3.87 -12.34 14.44
N TYR A 250 3.22 -11.98 13.35
CA TYR A 250 3.02 -12.85 12.19
C TYR A 250 3.89 -12.34 11.04
N LYS A 251 4.82 -13.17 10.58
CA LYS A 251 5.65 -12.89 9.40
C LYS A 251 5.14 -13.76 8.24
N PRO A 252 4.70 -13.17 7.12
CA PRO A 252 4.20 -13.94 5.99
C PRO A 252 5.34 -14.71 5.30
N GLU A 253 5.04 -15.90 4.83
CA GLU A 253 5.88 -16.62 3.88
C GLU A 253 5.60 -16.07 2.49
N LEU A 254 6.54 -15.30 1.96
CA LEU A 254 6.42 -14.71 0.63
C LEU A 254 7.00 -15.65 -0.44
N PRO A 255 6.31 -15.83 -1.57
CA PRO A 255 6.87 -16.56 -2.68
C PRO A 255 8.14 -15.86 -3.18
N MET A 256 9.10 -16.63 -3.61
CA MET A 256 10.38 -16.13 -4.15
C MET A 256 10.41 -16.39 -5.65
N PRO A 257 10.99 -15.47 -6.46
CA PRO A 257 11.20 -15.74 -7.86
C PRO A 257 12.06 -17.00 -8.02
N ARG A 258 11.72 -17.81 -9.00
CA ARG A 258 12.61 -18.93 -9.37
C ARG A 258 13.94 -18.31 -9.80
N LYS A 259 15.05 -18.80 -9.25
CA LYS A 259 16.36 -18.45 -9.80
C LYS A 259 16.36 -18.96 -11.25
N LEU A 260 16.29 -18.02 -12.20
CA LEU A 260 16.61 -18.35 -13.59
C LEU A 260 18.00 -18.99 -13.56
N GLU A 261 18.12 -20.18 -14.11
CA GLU A 261 19.43 -20.79 -14.28
C GLU A 261 20.33 -19.77 -14.98
N SER A 262 21.62 -19.75 -14.63
CA SER A 262 22.57 -18.73 -15.07
C SER A 262 22.71 -18.56 -16.60
N ARG A 263 22.05 -19.40 -17.37
CA ARG A 263 22.02 -19.43 -18.85
C ARG A 263 20.90 -18.57 -19.47
N GLN A 264 19.89 -18.15 -18.69
CA GLN A 264 18.80 -17.32 -19.21
C GLN A 264 19.02 -15.86 -18.83
N ARG A 265 18.79 -14.95 -19.76
CA ARG A 265 18.84 -13.50 -19.57
C ARG A 265 17.59 -12.89 -20.15
N ARG A 266 16.96 -11.96 -19.42
CA ARG A 266 15.88 -11.13 -19.97
C ARG A 266 16.48 -10.11 -20.94
N ILE A 267 15.85 -9.96 -22.09
CA ILE A 267 16.10 -8.89 -23.04
C ILE A 267 14.91 -7.93 -22.95
N SER A 268 15.16 -6.66 -22.73
CA SER A 268 14.13 -5.63 -22.75
C SER A 268 14.63 -4.39 -23.47
N PHE A 269 13.78 -3.81 -24.27
CA PHE A 269 14.07 -2.58 -25.02
C PHE A 269 12.76 -1.81 -25.22
N VAL A 270 12.88 -0.50 -25.48
CA VAL A 270 11.73 0.38 -25.71
C VAL A 270 11.66 0.73 -27.19
N ARG A 271 10.47 0.67 -27.76
CA ARG A 271 10.14 1.09 -29.14
C ARG A 271 8.89 1.95 -29.11
N THR A 272 8.73 2.76 -30.15
CA THR A 272 7.51 3.54 -30.28
C THR A 272 6.30 2.63 -30.57
N VAL A 273 5.11 3.08 -30.20
CA VAL A 273 3.87 2.33 -30.46
C VAL A 273 3.69 2.09 -31.96
N GLU A 274 4.10 3.05 -32.81
CA GLU A 274 4.02 2.94 -34.25
C GLU A 274 4.96 1.87 -34.82
N GLU A 275 6.19 1.79 -34.30
CA GLU A 275 7.13 0.73 -34.68
C GLU A 275 6.62 -0.65 -34.29
N ILE A 276 6.07 -0.78 -33.07
CA ILE A 276 5.51 -2.05 -32.58
C ILE A 276 4.33 -2.48 -33.45
N ARG A 277 3.39 -1.58 -33.75
CA ARG A 277 2.24 -1.87 -34.61
C ARG A 277 2.65 -2.29 -36.01
N ARG A 278 3.62 -1.59 -36.61
CA ARG A 278 4.12 -1.92 -37.95
C ARG A 278 4.76 -3.31 -38.01
N VAL A 279 5.50 -3.68 -36.94
CA VAL A 279 6.11 -5.02 -36.85
C VAL A 279 5.04 -6.09 -36.55
N ALA A 280 4.06 -5.79 -35.69
CA ALA A 280 2.95 -6.69 -35.41
C ALA A 280 2.13 -6.98 -36.68
N GLU A 281 1.81 -5.96 -37.46
CA GLU A 281 1.11 -6.12 -38.73
C GLU A 281 1.89 -6.98 -39.74
N TYR A 282 3.20 -6.78 -39.77
CA TYR A 282 4.08 -7.60 -40.63
C TYR A 282 4.15 -9.07 -40.20
N LEU A 283 4.22 -9.34 -38.89
CA LEU A 283 4.39 -10.71 -38.35
C LEU A 283 3.06 -11.47 -38.29
N PHE A 284 2.00 -10.82 -37.89
CA PHE A 284 0.73 -11.47 -37.54
C PHE A 284 -0.44 -11.06 -38.44
N GLY A 285 -0.27 -10.03 -39.29
CA GLY A 285 -1.36 -9.46 -40.08
C GLY A 285 -2.33 -8.60 -39.23
N GLU A 286 -2.04 -8.39 -37.97
CA GLU A 286 -2.86 -7.62 -37.03
C GLU A 286 -2.00 -6.61 -36.26
N ALA A 287 -2.46 -5.36 -36.15
CA ALA A 287 -1.71 -4.28 -35.51
C ALA A 287 -1.78 -4.28 -33.98
N GLU A 288 -2.60 -5.15 -33.37
CA GLU A 288 -2.92 -5.12 -31.92
C GLU A 288 -2.22 -6.21 -31.08
N ALA A 289 -1.18 -6.85 -31.61
CA ALA A 289 -0.41 -7.81 -30.83
C ALA A 289 0.35 -7.13 -29.67
N SER A 290 0.49 -7.84 -28.53
CA SER A 290 1.20 -7.31 -27.37
C SER A 290 2.68 -7.03 -27.69
N PRO A 291 3.30 -5.98 -27.12
CA PRO A 291 4.74 -5.70 -27.31
C PRO A 291 5.65 -6.89 -26.99
N SER A 292 5.29 -7.68 -25.95
CA SER A 292 6.03 -8.88 -25.57
C SER A 292 5.99 -9.94 -26.66
N THR A 293 4.80 -10.23 -27.17
CA THR A 293 4.59 -11.21 -28.25
C THR A 293 5.35 -10.83 -29.53
N VAL A 294 5.30 -9.56 -29.88
CA VAL A 294 6.05 -9.03 -31.03
C VAL A 294 7.55 -9.19 -30.83
N GLY A 295 8.04 -8.86 -29.64
CA GLY A 295 9.47 -8.99 -29.32
C GLY A 295 9.97 -10.44 -29.32
N GLU A 296 9.20 -11.36 -28.75
CA GLU A 296 9.52 -12.79 -28.73
C GLU A 296 9.59 -13.38 -30.15
N GLU A 297 8.58 -13.10 -31.00
CA GLU A 297 8.55 -13.63 -32.36
C GLU A 297 9.68 -13.04 -33.23
N CYS A 298 9.99 -11.72 -33.07
CA CYS A 298 11.14 -11.11 -33.74
C CYS A 298 12.45 -11.81 -33.36
N PHE A 299 12.64 -12.11 -32.07
CA PHE A 299 13.83 -12.76 -31.59
C PHE A 299 13.94 -14.20 -32.13
N ASP A 300 12.83 -14.94 -32.12
CA ASP A 300 12.76 -16.33 -32.59
C ASP A 300 13.02 -16.43 -34.10
N LEU A 301 12.54 -15.47 -34.89
CA LEU A 301 12.83 -15.39 -36.32
C LEU A 301 14.33 -15.22 -36.58
N ILE A 302 14.95 -14.25 -35.89
CA ILE A 302 16.40 -14.01 -36.04
C ILE A 302 17.21 -15.20 -35.51
N LEU A 303 16.74 -15.83 -34.42
CA LEU A 303 17.45 -16.99 -33.83
C LEU A 303 17.45 -18.19 -34.76
N LYS A 304 16.41 -18.39 -35.62
CA LYS A 304 16.38 -19.46 -36.65
C LYS A 304 17.44 -19.26 -37.70
N ASP A 305 17.80 -18.04 -38.04
CA ASP A 305 18.79 -17.69 -39.06
C ASP A 305 20.21 -17.50 -38.49
N ALA A 306 20.35 -17.45 -37.16
CA ALA A 306 21.63 -17.26 -36.51
C ALA A 306 22.48 -18.54 -36.57
N PRO A 307 23.76 -18.45 -36.92
CA PRO A 307 24.65 -19.64 -36.95
C PRO A 307 24.83 -20.17 -35.52
N LYS A 308 24.87 -21.53 -35.42
CA LYS A 308 25.06 -22.24 -34.14
C LYS A 308 26.48 -22.11 -33.61
#